data_5f7874ae0cb57abb3f0b861756327b5c
#
_entry.id   5f7874ae0cb57abb3f0b861756327b5c
#
_cell.length_a   1.000
_cell.length_b   1.000
_cell.length_c   1.000
_cell.angle_alpha   90.00
_cell.angle_beta   90.00
_cell.angle_gamma   90.00
#
_symmetry.space_group_name_H-M   'P 1'
#
loop_
_entity.id
_entity.type
_entity.pdbx_description
1 polymer ?
#
loop_
_entity_poly.entity_id
_entity_poly.type
_entity_poly.pdbx_seq_one_letter_code
_entity_poly.pdbx_strand_id
1 'polypeptide(L)'
;MVEMKSYAEDLRAIAQEPLPWGRLAGKSVLVAGATGLVGAALVEALLALPVPIEVYAAGRNAERAAAWFAAYVDNPRFHFVQMDVCQPIQGAQSFDYILDAASSANPKSFATQPVEVMLSNFEGVRNLLDYGLLHGMQRFLYVSTGEIYGEGAGDFSEHDSGYVDCATPRACYPSAKRAAETLCVAYAAEHQADVVIARLCHVYGPRFTENDNRVYAQFLRNIAAGNDLVLKSSGQQLRSWCYVVDAVRALLYVLLKGERAAAYNVADPNSVFTIRQLADTLAVLGGKRVVMGEASATEKQGGTPITLATFNTERLQRLGFTIEGTWQEKLRKTLEAYIH
;
A
#
# COMPACT_ATOMS: atom_id res chain seq x y z
N MET A 1 -22.49 2.16 -15.44
CA MET A 1 -21.06 2.39 -15.34
C MET A 1 -20.79 3.88 -15.34
N VAL A 2 -21.34 4.56 -14.31
CA VAL A 2 -20.99 5.97 -13.97
C VAL A 2 -20.11 5.90 -12.74
N GLU A 3 -19.26 5.59 -12.49
CA GLU A 3 -17.95 5.19 -12.68
C GLU A 3 -16.94 5.68 -11.71
N MET A 4 -16.04 4.86 -11.46
CA MET A 4 -14.68 5.22 -11.05
C MET A 4 -14.04 6.36 -11.91
N LYS A 5 -14.84 7.24 -12.53
CA LYS A 5 -14.35 8.27 -13.46
C LYS A 5 -13.37 9.20 -12.79
N SER A 6 -13.69 9.69 -11.58
CA SER A 6 -12.79 10.55 -10.81
C SER A 6 -11.52 9.81 -10.36
N TYR A 7 -11.62 8.54 -9.95
CA TYR A 7 -10.46 7.73 -9.60
C TYR A 7 -9.54 7.47 -10.82
N ALA A 8 -10.12 7.13 -11.96
CA ALA A 8 -9.37 6.92 -13.19
C ALA A 8 -8.75 8.23 -13.74
N GLU A 9 -9.41 9.37 -13.54
CA GLU A 9 -8.88 10.69 -13.86
C GLU A 9 -7.70 11.04 -12.95
N ASP A 10 -7.83 10.81 -11.64
CA ASP A 10 -6.74 11.03 -10.68
C ASP A 10 -5.51 10.17 -11.02
N LEU A 11 -5.70 8.89 -11.40
CA LEU A 11 -4.60 8.02 -11.84
C LEU A 11 -3.92 8.53 -13.12
N ARG A 12 -4.70 9.00 -14.10
CA ARG A 12 -4.15 9.57 -15.34
C ARG A 12 -3.39 10.86 -15.10
N ALA A 13 -3.83 11.67 -14.13
CA ALA A 13 -3.16 12.90 -13.76
C ALA A 13 -1.73 12.67 -13.23
N ILE A 14 -1.41 11.47 -12.73
CA ILE A 14 -0.05 11.10 -12.31
C ILE A 14 0.97 11.30 -13.45
N ALA A 15 0.56 11.10 -14.71
CA ALA A 15 1.42 11.32 -15.86
C ALA A 15 1.90 12.78 -16.03
N GLN A 16 1.25 13.74 -15.38
CA GLN A 16 1.61 15.16 -15.38
C GLN A 16 2.63 15.53 -14.29
N GLU A 17 2.95 14.60 -13.38
CA GLU A 17 3.93 14.85 -12.33
C GLU A 17 5.32 15.17 -12.93
N PRO A 18 6.08 16.12 -12.32
CA PRO A 18 7.41 16.50 -12.79
C PRO A 18 8.46 15.44 -12.42
N LEU A 19 8.21 14.21 -12.84
CA LEU A 19 9.09 13.07 -12.64
C LEU A 19 9.89 12.74 -13.90
N PRO A 20 11.09 12.18 -13.76
CA PRO A 20 11.93 11.81 -14.89
C PRO A 20 11.41 10.52 -15.59
N TRP A 21 10.23 10.58 -16.19
CA TRP A 21 9.56 9.44 -16.83
C TRP A 21 10.41 8.72 -17.87
N GLY A 22 11.35 9.44 -18.50
CA GLY A 22 12.31 8.84 -19.44
C GLY A 22 13.14 7.70 -18.83
N ARG A 23 13.30 7.63 -17.52
CA ARG A 23 13.98 6.51 -16.84
C ARG A 23 13.21 5.20 -16.96
N LEU A 24 11.90 5.26 -17.19
CA LEU A 24 11.02 4.09 -17.37
C LEU A 24 10.80 3.76 -18.85
N ALA A 25 11.20 4.62 -19.78
CA ALA A 25 10.97 4.40 -21.21
C ALA A 25 11.71 3.15 -21.71
N GLY A 26 10.97 2.23 -22.34
CA GLY A 26 11.49 0.95 -22.83
C GLY A 26 11.86 -0.04 -21.73
N LYS A 27 11.40 0.18 -20.49
CA LYS A 27 11.69 -0.65 -19.32
C LYS A 27 10.57 -1.62 -19.00
N SER A 28 10.94 -2.70 -18.31
CA SER A 28 10.03 -3.68 -17.72
C SER A 28 9.90 -3.46 -16.22
N VAL A 29 8.65 -3.39 -15.72
CA VAL A 29 8.33 -3.18 -14.30
C VAL A 29 7.47 -4.32 -13.80
N LEU A 30 7.97 -5.03 -12.79
CA LEU A 30 7.20 -6.01 -12.03
C LEU A 30 6.54 -5.34 -10.83
N VAL A 31 5.22 -5.52 -10.68
CA VAL A 31 4.47 -5.13 -9.49
C VAL A 31 4.01 -6.41 -8.78
N ALA A 32 4.70 -6.80 -7.72
CA ALA A 32 4.30 -7.91 -6.86
C ALA A 32 3.16 -7.46 -5.94
N GLY A 33 2.16 -8.33 -5.73
CA GLY A 33 0.94 -7.96 -5.00
C GLY A 33 -0.03 -7.10 -5.80
N ALA A 34 -0.01 -7.21 -7.13
CA ALA A 34 -0.79 -6.41 -8.07
C ALA A 34 -2.32 -6.45 -7.85
N THR A 35 -2.85 -7.49 -7.20
CA THR A 35 -4.29 -7.58 -6.89
C THR A 35 -4.67 -7.03 -5.51
N GLY A 36 -3.76 -6.31 -4.84
CA GLY A 36 -4.03 -5.53 -3.62
C GLY A 36 -4.41 -4.08 -3.95
N LEU A 37 -4.88 -3.32 -2.95
CA LEU A 37 -5.28 -1.91 -3.10
C LEU A 37 -4.18 -1.05 -3.76
N VAL A 38 -2.96 -1.08 -3.21
CA VAL A 38 -1.83 -0.28 -3.68
C VAL A 38 -1.26 -0.84 -4.98
N GLY A 39 -1.10 -2.18 -5.06
CA GLY A 39 -0.54 -2.83 -6.25
C GLY A 39 -1.39 -2.63 -7.50
N ALA A 40 -2.73 -2.71 -7.39
CA ALA A 40 -3.60 -2.46 -8.52
C ALA A 40 -3.53 -1.01 -9.01
N ALA A 41 -3.54 -0.06 -8.09
CA ALA A 41 -3.40 1.35 -8.43
C ALA A 41 -2.02 1.67 -9.06
N LEU A 42 -0.94 0.99 -8.61
CA LEU A 42 0.39 1.09 -9.25
C LEU A 42 0.37 0.59 -10.69
N VAL A 43 -0.22 -0.59 -10.94
CA VAL A 43 -0.34 -1.15 -12.30
C VAL A 43 -1.09 -0.19 -13.21
N GLU A 44 -2.24 0.32 -12.77
CA GLU A 44 -3.08 1.24 -13.55
C GLU A 44 -2.35 2.57 -13.82
N ALA A 45 -1.65 3.11 -12.81
CA ALA A 45 -0.87 4.33 -12.95
C ALA A 45 0.28 4.16 -13.95
N LEU A 46 1.03 3.05 -13.87
CA LEU A 46 2.13 2.75 -14.80
C LEU A 46 1.63 2.59 -16.24
N LEU A 47 0.49 1.93 -16.45
CA LEU A 47 -0.11 1.79 -17.79
C LEU A 47 -0.63 3.12 -18.36
N ALA A 48 -0.97 4.07 -17.51
CA ALA A 48 -1.40 5.41 -17.90
C ALA A 48 -0.24 6.37 -18.25
N LEU A 49 1.01 6.01 -17.98
CA LEU A 49 2.17 6.85 -18.28
C LEU A 49 2.36 7.07 -19.79
N PRO A 50 2.84 8.26 -20.20
CA PRO A 50 3.03 8.62 -21.61
C PRO A 50 4.36 8.08 -22.19
N VAL A 51 4.91 7.02 -21.60
CA VAL A 51 6.17 6.40 -22.03
C VAL A 51 5.94 4.91 -22.33
N PRO A 52 6.67 4.33 -23.30
CA PRO A 52 6.61 2.90 -23.53
C PRO A 52 7.22 2.15 -22.33
N ILE A 53 6.40 1.38 -21.63
CA ILE A 53 6.78 0.62 -20.45
C ILE A 53 6.02 -0.70 -20.47
N GLU A 54 6.71 -1.81 -20.19
CA GLU A 54 6.08 -3.13 -20.01
C GLU A 54 5.74 -3.33 -18.53
N VAL A 55 4.47 -3.58 -18.22
CA VAL A 55 3.97 -3.72 -16.84
C VAL A 55 3.58 -5.16 -16.58
N TYR A 56 4.29 -5.79 -15.66
CA TYR A 56 4.06 -7.16 -15.22
C TYR A 56 3.35 -7.14 -13.86
N ALA A 57 2.07 -7.46 -13.88
CA ALA A 57 1.24 -7.54 -12.68
C ALA A 57 1.34 -8.94 -12.07
N ALA A 58 2.00 -9.10 -10.92
CA ALA A 58 2.18 -10.40 -10.30
C ALA A 58 1.26 -10.60 -9.09
N GLY A 59 0.67 -11.80 -9.01
CA GLY A 59 -0.22 -12.17 -7.91
C GLY A 59 -0.61 -13.65 -7.96
N ARG A 60 -1.12 -14.17 -6.84
CA ARG A 60 -1.47 -15.59 -6.69
C ARG A 60 -2.79 -15.97 -7.35
N ASN A 61 -3.73 -15.04 -7.42
CA ASN A 61 -5.11 -15.30 -7.86
C ASN A 61 -5.34 -14.74 -9.27
N ALA A 62 -5.30 -15.63 -10.26
CA ALA A 62 -5.49 -15.29 -11.68
C ALA A 62 -6.93 -14.82 -11.98
N GLU A 63 -7.94 -15.39 -11.33
CA GLU A 63 -9.36 -15.01 -11.54
C GLU A 63 -9.59 -13.57 -11.08
N ARG A 64 -9.07 -13.20 -9.89
CA ARG A 64 -9.13 -11.82 -9.41
C ARG A 64 -8.37 -10.87 -10.33
N ALA A 65 -7.20 -11.27 -10.81
CA ALA A 65 -6.43 -10.45 -11.72
C ALA A 65 -7.19 -10.23 -13.04
N ALA A 66 -7.79 -11.26 -13.61
CA ALA A 66 -8.61 -11.16 -14.81
C ALA A 66 -9.81 -10.22 -14.63
N ALA A 67 -10.49 -10.28 -13.48
CA ALA A 67 -11.61 -9.38 -13.17
C ALA A 67 -11.13 -7.92 -12.97
N TRP A 68 -10.03 -7.72 -12.27
CA TRP A 68 -9.54 -6.38 -11.94
C TRP A 68 -8.90 -5.66 -13.11
N PHE A 69 -8.23 -6.39 -13.98
CA PHE A 69 -7.52 -5.85 -15.13
C PHE A 69 -8.21 -6.14 -16.47
N ALA A 70 -9.51 -6.48 -16.44
CA ALA A 70 -10.29 -6.77 -17.66
C ALA A 70 -10.19 -5.68 -18.73
N ALA A 71 -10.10 -4.39 -18.31
CA ALA A 71 -9.94 -3.26 -19.23
C ALA A 71 -8.56 -3.20 -19.91
N TYR A 72 -7.59 -3.98 -19.45
CA TYR A 72 -6.20 -3.97 -19.94
C TYR A 72 -5.80 -5.27 -20.64
N VAL A 73 -6.71 -6.25 -20.79
CA VAL A 73 -6.39 -7.57 -21.38
C VAL A 73 -5.82 -7.46 -22.80
N ASP A 74 -6.31 -6.50 -23.59
CA ASP A 74 -5.84 -6.25 -24.95
C ASP A 74 -4.72 -5.20 -25.04
N ASN A 75 -4.24 -4.69 -23.91
CA ASN A 75 -3.14 -3.73 -23.90
C ASN A 75 -1.81 -4.49 -24.03
N PRO A 76 -1.03 -4.29 -25.13
CA PRO A 76 0.21 -5.04 -25.35
C PRO A 76 1.28 -4.79 -24.29
N ARG A 77 1.15 -3.73 -23.50
CA ARG A 77 2.08 -3.40 -22.42
C ARG A 77 1.72 -4.05 -21.08
N PHE A 78 0.57 -4.73 -20.99
CA PHE A 78 0.09 -5.37 -19.76
C PHE A 78 0.31 -6.87 -19.80
N HIS A 79 0.95 -7.41 -18.77
CA HIS A 79 1.20 -8.85 -18.61
C HIS A 79 0.82 -9.28 -17.19
N PHE A 80 -0.02 -10.33 -17.08
CA PHE A 80 -0.26 -10.95 -15.79
C PHE A 80 0.69 -12.12 -15.57
N VAL A 81 1.34 -12.16 -14.41
CA VAL A 81 2.22 -13.25 -13.97
C VAL A 81 1.65 -13.89 -12.72
N GLN A 82 1.21 -15.15 -12.83
CA GLN A 82 0.79 -15.90 -11.65
C GLN A 82 2.02 -16.26 -10.82
N MET A 83 2.15 -15.67 -9.64
CA MET A 83 3.34 -15.78 -8.80
C MET A 83 2.97 -15.80 -7.32
N ASP A 84 3.57 -16.73 -6.57
CA ASP A 84 3.65 -16.66 -5.11
C ASP A 84 5.08 -16.25 -4.73
N VAL A 85 5.24 -15.04 -4.21
CA VAL A 85 6.55 -14.51 -3.83
C VAL A 85 7.25 -15.33 -2.73
N CYS A 86 6.49 -16.12 -1.95
CA CYS A 86 7.07 -17.03 -0.94
C CYS A 86 7.73 -18.28 -1.55
N GLN A 87 7.51 -18.52 -2.84
CA GLN A 87 8.16 -19.62 -3.55
C GLN A 87 9.34 -19.10 -4.38
N PRO A 88 10.35 -19.93 -4.67
CA PRO A 88 11.42 -19.56 -5.59
C PRO A 88 10.86 -19.12 -6.93
N ILE A 89 11.21 -17.91 -7.37
CA ILE A 89 10.73 -17.34 -8.64
C ILE A 89 11.50 -18.03 -9.76
N GLN A 90 10.76 -18.64 -10.68
CA GLN A 90 11.31 -19.35 -11.82
C GLN A 90 11.08 -18.57 -13.12
N GLY A 91 11.92 -18.84 -14.12
CA GLY A 91 11.82 -18.22 -15.45
C GLY A 91 13.05 -17.39 -15.78
N ALA A 92 13.10 -16.93 -17.03
CA ALA A 92 14.22 -16.12 -17.55
C ALA A 92 13.79 -14.66 -17.84
N GLN A 93 12.58 -14.25 -17.45
CA GLN A 93 12.11 -12.90 -17.68
C GLN A 93 12.87 -11.91 -16.80
N SER A 94 13.53 -10.93 -17.40
CA SER A 94 14.16 -9.85 -16.65
C SER A 94 13.19 -8.70 -16.38
N PHE A 95 13.34 -8.07 -15.23
CA PHE A 95 12.59 -6.88 -14.85
C PHE A 95 13.59 -5.77 -14.49
N ASP A 96 13.50 -4.63 -15.17
CA ASP A 96 14.35 -3.48 -14.85
C ASP A 96 14.01 -2.90 -13.47
N TYR A 97 12.73 -2.88 -13.11
CA TYR A 97 12.23 -2.40 -11.81
C TYR A 97 11.33 -3.44 -11.18
N ILE A 98 11.50 -3.65 -9.88
CA ILE A 98 10.61 -4.52 -9.08
C ILE A 98 10.00 -3.68 -7.96
N LEU A 99 8.67 -3.62 -7.91
CA LEU A 99 7.89 -2.94 -6.88
C LEU A 99 7.18 -4.00 -6.04
N ASP A 100 7.63 -4.19 -4.82
CA ASP A 100 7.07 -5.19 -3.92
C ASP A 100 5.99 -4.57 -3.01
N ALA A 101 4.73 -4.74 -3.40
CA ALA A 101 3.53 -4.44 -2.62
C ALA A 101 2.83 -5.72 -2.12
N ALA A 102 3.51 -6.87 -2.19
CA ALA A 102 2.95 -8.16 -1.77
C ALA A 102 3.02 -8.31 -0.25
N SER A 103 1.87 -8.17 0.41
CA SER A 103 1.78 -8.35 1.87
C SER A 103 0.36 -8.66 2.29
N SER A 104 0.20 -9.53 3.27
CA SER A 104 -1.07 -9.72 3.98
C SER A 104 -1.15 -8.71 5.12
N ALA A 105 -1.66 -7.50 4.82
CA ALA A 105 -1.68 -6.36 5.73
C ALA A 105 -3.07 -6.13 6.35
N ASN A 106 -3.70 -7.18 6.89
CA ASN A 106 -5.00 -7.04 7.53
C ASN A 106 -5.04 -7.68 8.94
N PRO A 107 -5.77 -7.07 9.91
CA PRO A 107 -5.81 -7.52 11.29
C PRO A 107 -6.27 -8.97 11.50
N LYS A 108 -7.16 -9.48 10.65
CA LYS A 108 -7.63 -10.86 10.74
C LYS A 108 -6.48 -11.84 10.45
N SER A 109 -5.67 -11.60 9.43
CA SER A 109 -4.52 -12.44 9.11
C SER A 109 -3.48 -12.42 10.23
N PHE A 110 -3.25 -11.27 10.88
CA PHE A 110 -2.34 -11.17 12.03
C PHE A 110 -2.77 -12.07 13.20
N ALA A 111 -4.09 -12.21 13.42
CA ALA A 111 -4.63 -13.05 14.46
C ALA A 111 -4.71 -14.53 14.10
N THR A 112 -4.96 -14.87 12.82
CA THR A 112 -5.27 -16.25 12.40
C THR A 112 -4.15 -16.97 11.65
N GLN A 113 -3.20 -16.22 11.08
CA GLN A 113 -2.12 -16.75 10.23
C GLN A 113 -0.79 -15.98 10.45
N PRO A 114 -0.33 -15.82 11.71
CA PRO A 114 0.85 -14.99 11.99
C PRO A 114 2.14 -15.54 11.36
N VAL A 115 2.28 -16.86 11.21
CA VAL A 115 3.45 -17.48 10.57
C VAL A 115 3.49 -17.09 9.08
N GLU A 116 2.40 -17.26 8.35
CA GLU A 116 2.31 -16.92 6.93
C GLU A 116 2.50 -15.41 6.71
N VAL A 117 2.03 -14.58 7.65
CA VAL A 117 2.28 -13.13 7.61
C VAL A 117 3.79 -12.85 7.71
N MET A 118 4.51 -13.51 8.60
CA MET A 118 5.96 -13.34 8.73
C MET A 118 6.69 -13.79 7.48
N LEU A 119 6.44 -15.03 7.04
CA LEU A 119 7.14 -15.64 5.91
C LEU A 119 6.89 -14.84 4.62
N SER A 120 5.66 -14.45 4.33
CA SER A 120 5.36 -13.70 3.11
C SER A 120 6.06 -12.32 3.05
N ASN A 121 6.27 -11.69 4.19
CA ASN A 121 6.95 -10.39 4.23
C ASN A 121 8.48 -10.50 4.21
N PHE A 122 9.06 -11.63 4.62
CA PHE A 122 10.51 -11.80 4.66
C PHE A 122 11.03 -12.63 3.47
N GLU A 123 10.50 -13.84 3.28
CA GLU A 123 10.92 -14.70 2.17
C GLU A 123 10.51 -14.11 0.81
N GLY A 124 9.35 -13.48 0.73
CA GLY A 124 8.91 -12.82 -0.49
C GLY A 124 9.89 -11.75 -0.95
N VAL A 125 10.34 -10.90 -0.02
CA VAL A 125 11.35 -9.86 -0.31
C VAL A 125 12.67 -10.47 -0.75
N ARG A 126 13.14 -11.51 -0.04
CA ARG A 126 14.38 -12.22 -0.40
C ARG A 126 14.30 -12.80 -1.80
N ASN A 127 13.25 -13.56 -2.09
CA ASN A 127 13.09 -14.20 -3.41
C ASN A 127 13.03 -13.17 -4.56
N LEU A 128 12.36 -12.03 -4.35
CA LEU A 128 12.28 -10.96 -5.36
C LEU A 128 13.64 -10.27 -5.53
N LEU A 129 14.40 -10.04 -4.47
CA LEU A 129 15.74 -9.45 -4.54
C LEU A 129 16.74 -10.39 -5.22
N ASP A 130 16.76 -11.68 -4.81
CA ASP A 130 17.63 -12.70 -5.43
C ASP A 130 17.35 -12.82 -6.93
N TYR A 131 16.06 -12.92 -7.30
CA TYR A 131 15.65 -12.98 -8.69
C TYR A 131 16.05 -11.71 -9.46
N GLY A 132 15.76 -10.57 -8.89
CA GLY A 132 16.06 -9.28 -9.52
C GLY A 132 17.54 -9.08 -9.78
N LEU A 133 18.40 -9.40 -8.81
CA LEU A 133 19.86 -9.33 -8.96
C LEU A 133 20.38 -10.30 -10.02
N LEU A 134 19.91 -11.56 -10.00
CA LEU A 134 20.29 -12.56 -10.98
C LEU A 134 19.95 -12.12 -12.42
N HIS A 135 18.87 -11.39 -12.61
CA HIS A 135 18.36 -10.96 -13.92
C HIS A 135 18.62 -9.48 -14.24
N GLY A 136 19.52 -8.80 -13.50
CA GLY A 136 20.01 -7.46 -13.85
C GLY A 136 19.03 -6.32 -13.53
N MET A 137 18.20 -6.47 -12.51
CA MET A 137 17.32 -5.43 -11.99
C MET A 137 18.07 -4.14 -11.70
N GLN A 138 17.53 -2.99 -12.13
CA GLN A 138 18.12 -1.68 -11.90
C GLN A 138 17.74 -1.11 -10.53
N ARG A 139 16.48 -1.28 -10.09
CA ARG A 139 16.02 -0.78 -8.78
C ARG A 139 14.86 -1.61 -8.22
N PHE A 140 14.90 -1.76 -6.90
CA PHE A 140 13.85 -2.39 -6.09
C PHE A 140 13.16 -1.36 -5.20
N LEU A 141 11.83 -1.28 -5.27
CA LEU A 141 11.01 -0.49 -4.34
C LEU A 141 10.30 -1.45 -3.38
N TYR A 142 10.61 -1.34 -2.11
CA TYR A 142 9.91 -2.07 -1.05
C TYR A 142 8.78 -1.22 -0.44
N VAL A 143 7.55 -1.72 -0.53
CA VAL A 143 6.40 -1.10 0.14
C VAL A 143 6.32 -1.62 1.57
N SER A 144 6.82 -0.81 2.49
CA SER A 144 6.81 -1.02 3.93
C SER A 144 5.57 -0.37 4.58
N THR A 145 5.59 -0.21 5.88
CA THR A 145 4.46 0.26 6.69
C THR A 145 4.92 1.10 7.88
N GLY A 146 4.07 1.99 8.36
CA GLY A 146 4.30 2.68 9.63
C GLY A 146 4.24 1.79 10.87
N GLU A 147 3.72 0.57 10.77
CA GLU A 147 3.74 -0.35 11.92
C GLU A 147 5.16 -0.74 12.36
N ILE A 148 6.18 -0.53 11.51
CA ILE A 148 7.58 -0.72 11.86
C ILE A 148 8.01 0.18 13.02
N TYR A 149 7.35 1.33 13.22
CA TYR A 149 7.68 2.24 14.31
C TYR A 149 7.34 1.65 15.69
N GLY A 150 6.34 0.79 15.78
CA GLY A 150 5.89 0.27 17.07
C GLY A 150 5.26 1.33 17.95
N GLU A 151 5.32 1.15 19.27
CA GLU A 151 4.84 2.11 20.26
C GLU A 151 5.87 3.24 20.46
N GLY A 152 5.43 4.49 20.44
CA GLY A 152 6.30 5.66 20.58
C GLY A 152 5.52 6.95 20.76
N ALA A 153 6.20 8.09 20.61
CA ALA A 153 5.66 9.42 20.86
C ALA A 153 4.59 9.88 19.85
N GLY A 154 4.49 9.22 18.69
CA GLY A 154 3.36 9.38 17.78
C GLY A 154 3.60 10.14 16.51
N ASP A 155 4.48 11.12 16.45
CA ASP A 155 4.87 11.78 15.19
C ASP A 155 6.22 11.23 14.74
N PHE A 156 6.15 10.24 13.82
CA PHE A 156 7.32 9.45 13.46
C PHE A 156 8.05 10.03 12.25
N SER A 157 9.36 10.24 12.42
CA SER A 157 10.32 10.43 11.33
C SER A 157 10.95 9.08 10.92
N GLU A 158 11.69 9.06 9.82
CA GLU A 158 12.30 7.82 9.31
C GLU A 158 13.42 7.26 10.21
N HIS A 159 13.91 8.03 11.17
CA HIS A 159 14.94 7.62 12.14
C HIS A 159 14.36 7.05 13.44
N ASP A 160 13.06 7.16 13.66
CA ASP A 160 12.42 6.70 14.87
C ASP A 160 12.26 5.19 14.92
N SER A 161 12.32 4.65 16.15
CA SER A 161 12.07 3.24 16.42
C SER A 161 11.50 3.10 17.84
N GLY A 162 10.30 2.55 17.94
CA GLY A 162 9.64 2.32 19.22
C GLY A 162 9.54 0.83 19.56
N TYR A 163 8.87 0.54 20.65
CA TYR A 163 8.74 -0.82 21.17
C TYR A 163 7.78 -1.68 20.34
N VAL A 164 8.17 -2.93 20.10
CA VAL A 164 7.32 -4.00 19.58
C VAL A 164 7.46 -5.20 20.51
N ASP A 165 6.38 -5.63 21.14
CA ASP A 165 6.37 -6.81 21.99
C ASP A 165 6.47 -8.08 21.17
N CYS A 166 7.69 -8.56 20.96
CA CYS A 166 7.97 -9.77 20.17
C CYS A 166 7.47 -11.08 20.83
N ALA A 167 7.00 -11.02 22.09
CA ALA A 167 6.43 -12.19 22.77
C ALA A 167 4.94 -12.42 22.43
N THR A 168 4.36 -11.57 21.59
CA THR A 168 2.96 -11.70 21.15
C THR A 168 2.85 -12.07 19.68
N PRO A 169 1.86 -12.91 19.26
CA PRO A 169 1.62 -13.20 17.85
C PRO A 169 1.31 -11.93 17.02
N ARG A 170 0.77 -10.87 17.64
CA ARG A 170 0.46 -9.60 16.97
C ARG A 170 1.71 -8.91 16.42
N ALA A 171 2.87 -9.18 17.01
CA ALA A 171 4.16 -8.66 16.53
C ALA A 171 4.59 -9.22 15.15
N CYS A 172 3.92 -10.26 14.62
CA CYS A 172 4.28 -10.92 13.37
C CYS A 172 4.47 -9.92 12.22
N TYR A 173 3.56 -8.99 12.06
CA TYR A 173 3.60 -8.03 10.96
C TYR A 173 4.66 -6.93 11.12
N PRO A 174 4.69 -6.15 12.22
CA PRO A 174 5.72 -5.12 12.38
C PRO A 174 7.14 -5.71 12.45
N SER A 175 7.34 -6.87 13.09
CA SER A 175 8.65 -7.51 13.16
C SER A 175 9.13 -8.02 11.81
N ALA A 176 8.25 -8.65 11.02
CA ALA A 176 8.59 -9.09 9.67
C ALA A 176 8.91 -7.93 8.74
N LYS A 177 8.14 -6.83 8.82
CA LYS A 177 8.40 -5.61 8.03
C LYS A 177 9.71 -4.94 8.42
N ARG A 178 10.07 -4.88 9.72
CA ARG A 178 11.40 -4.43 10.18
C ARG A 178 12.52 -5.30 9.62
N ALA A 179 12.38 -6.61 9.74
CA ALA A 179 13.37 -7.56 9.22
C ALA A 179 13.55 -7.42 7.71
N ALA A 180 12.46 -7.23 6.96
CA ALA A 180 12.49 -7.04 5.51
C ALA A 180 13.16 -5.71 5.10
N GLU A 181 12.93 -4.61 5.82
CA GLU A 181 13.67 -3.35 5.58
C GLU A 181 15.17 -3.54 5.82
N THR A 182 15.53 -4.21 6.92
CA THR A 182 16.94 -4.51 7.23
C THR A 182 17.54 -5.39 6.13
N LEU A 183 16.79 -6.38 5.63
CA LEU A 183 17.21 -7.21 4.51
C LEU A 183 17.47 -6.40 3.25
N CYS A 184 16.58 -5.47 2.87
CA CYS A 184 16.77 -4.55 1.75
C CYS A 184 18.07 -3.74 1.89
N VAL A 185 18.33 -3.18 3.07
CA VAL A 185 19.56 -2.42 3.36
C VAL A 185 20.80 -3.32 3.30
N ALA A 186 20.70 -4.56 3.81
CA ALA A 186 21.80 -5.55 3.74
C ALA A 186 22.13 -5.92 2.28
N TYR A 187 21.12 -6.14 1.42
CA TYR A 187 21.33 -6.35 -0.02
C TYR A 187 21.98 -5.14 -0.71
N ALA A 188 21.61 -3.93 -0.30
CA ALA A 188 22.29 -2.74 -0.80
C ALA A 188 23.75 -2.69 -0.40
N ALA A 189 24.09 -3.07 0.82
CA ALA A 189 25.46 -3.06 1.32
C ALA A 189 26.31 -4.18 0.71
N GLU A 190 25.80 -5.42 0.71
CA GLU A 190 26.56 -6.62 0.33
C GLU A 190 26.58 -6.81 -1.19
N HIS A 191 25.46 -6.68 -1.86
CA HIS A 191 25.30 -6.97 -3.30
C HIS A 191 25.20 -5.72 -4.18
N GLN A 192 25.37 -4.54 -3.61
CA GLN A 192 25.24 -3.26 -4.33
C GLN A 192 23.86 -3.07 -4.98
N ALA A 193 22.81 -3.75 -4.50
CA ALA A 193 21.46 -3.58 -4.97
C ALA A 193 20.99 -2.12 -4.79
N ASP A 194 20.34 -1.55 -5.79
CA ASP A 194 19.71 -0.23 -5.67
C ASP A 194 18.28 -0.44 -5.14
N VAL A 195 18.11 -0.28 -3.84
CA VAL A 195 16.84 -0.43 -3.14
C VAL A 195 16.36 0.90 -2.58
N VAL A 196 15.04 1.11 -2.59
CA VAL A 196 14.37 2.22 -1.90
C VAL A 196 13.18 1.68 -1.11
N ILE A 197 12.86 2.31 0.01
CA ILE A 197 11.84 1.84 0.94
C ILE A 197 10.79 2.94 1.13
N ALA A 198 9.50 2.57 1.03
CA ALA A 198 8.39 3.47 1.28
C ALA A 198 7.53 2.95 2.44
N ARG A 199 7.48 3.70 3.54
CA ARG A 199 6.69 3.38 4.75
C ARG A 199 5.31 4.00 4.63
N LEU A 200 4.32 3.22 4.20
CA LEU A 200 2.95 3.70 4.06
C LEU A 200 2.27 3.88 5.42
N CYS A 201 1.53 4.97 5.57
CA CYS A 201 0.53 5.15 6.61
C CYS A 201 -0.75 4.34 6.29
N HIS A 202 -1.89 4.68 6.90
CA HIS A 202 -3.18 4.08 6.58
C HIS A 202 -3.66 4.55 5.20
N VAL A 203 -3.56 3.66 4.21
CA VAL A 203 -4.01 3.95 2.84
C VAL A 203 -5.46 3.50 2.65
N TYR A 204 -6.29 4.36 2.06
CA TYR A 204 -7.67 4.08 1.67
C TYR A 204 -7.89 4.34 0.18
N GLY A 205 -8.90 3.68 -0.38
CA GLY A 205 -9.26 3.83 -1.79
C GLY A 205 -10.38 2.87 -2.20
N PRO A 206 -10.92 2.96 -3.41
CA PRO A 206 -12.13 2.23 -3.81
C PRO A 206 -11.88 0.75 -4.11
N ARG A 207 -10.65 0.37 -4.49
CA ARG A 207 -10.32 -1.00 -4.94
C ARG A 207 -9.66 -1.81 -3.84
N PHE A 208 -10.42 -2.24 -2.85
CA PHE A 208 -9.96 -3.16 -1.82
C PHE A 208 -10.59 -4.55 -2.00
N THR A 209 -9.91 -5.59 -1.53
CA THR A 209 -10.38 -6.97 -1.67
C THR A 209 -11.55 -7.24 -0.71
N GLU A 210 -12.40 -8.22 -1.02
CA GLU A 210 -13.50 -8.65 -0.15
C GLU A 210 -13.04 -9.04 1.26
N ASN A 211 -11.83 -9.59 1.35
CA ASN A 211 -11.22 -9.99 2.63
C ASN A 211 -10.54 -8.84 3.38
N ASP A 212 -10.52 -7.62 2.84
CA ASP A 212 -9.99 -6.46 3.55
C ASP A 212 -10.92 -6.08 4.71
N ASN A 213 -10.49 -6.34 5.93
CA ASN A 213 -11.26 -6.06 7.14
C ASN A 213 -10.79 -4.80 7.89
N ARG A 214 -9.99 -3.94 7.23
CA ARG A 214 -9.63 -2.63 7.79
C ARG A 214 -10.88 -1.77 7.95
N VAL A 215 -10.85 -0.87 8.90
CA VAL A 215 -12.03 -0.11 9.34
C VAL A 215 -12.69 0.68 8.20
N TYR A 216 -11.90 1.34 7.33
CA TYR A 216 -12.46 2.10 6.22
C TYR A 216 -13.20 1.20 5.21
N ALA A 217 -12.67 0.01 4.93
CA ALA A 217 -13.28 -0.96 4.01
C ALA A 217 -14.61 -1.51 4.58
N GLN A 218 -14.66 -1.74 5.90
CA GLN A 218 -15.91 -2.13 6.58
C GLN A 218 -16.96 -1.01 6.46
N PHE A 219 -16.59 0.25 6.68
CA PHE A 219 -17.51 1.38 6.57
C PHE A 219 -18.06 1.54 5.15
N LEU A 220 -17.21 1.45 4.13
CA LEU A 220 -17.64 1.53 2.73
C LEU A 220 -18.60 0.39 2.37
N ARG A 221 -18.32 -0.85 2.81
CA ARG A 221 -19.25 -1.98 2.61
C ARG A 221 -20.58 -1.76 3.30
N ASN A 222 -20.59 -1.24 4.53
CA ASN A 222 -21.82 -0.95 5.24
C ASN A 222 -22.68 0.07 4.49
N ILE A 223 -22.07 1.15 4.00
CA ILE A 223 -22.77 2.17 3.21
C ILE A 223 -23.35 1.56 1.92
N ALA A 224 -22.55 0.81 1.17
CA ALA A 224 -22.99 0.15 -0.06
C ALA A 224 -24.14 -0.84 0.17
N ALA A 225 -24.15 -1.53 1.32
CA ALA A 225 -25.22 -2.42 1.73
C ALA A 225 -26.44 -1.69 2.34
N GLY A 226 -26.44 -0.37 2.40
CA GLY A 226 -27.52 0.42 2.98
C GLY A 226 -27.54 0.50 4.53
N ASN A 227 -26.51 -0.04 5.20
CA ASN A 227 -26.43 -0.16 6.65
C ASN A 227 -25.74 1.05 7.32
N ASP A 228 -26.04 1.26 8.62
CA ASP A 228 -25.32 2.21 9.47
C ASP A 228 -23.86 1.74 9.71
N LEU A 229 -22.97 2.66 10.05
CA LEU A 229 -21.56 2.36 10.30
C LEU A 229 -21.36 1.91 11.75
N VAL A 230 -20.78 0.72 11.92
CA VAL A 230 -20.56 0.15 13.25
C VAL A 230 -19.15 0.50 13.75
N LEU A 231 -19.07 1.34 14.79
CA LEU A 231 -17.81 1.68 15.45
C LEU A 231 -17.64 0.78 16.68
N LYS A 232 -16.59 -0.04 16.68
CA LYS A 232 -16.37 -1.10 17.70
C LYS A 232 -15.43 -0.68 18.84
N SER A 233 -15.10 0.60 18.93
CA SER A 233 -14.29 1.22 19.99
C SER A 233 -14.64 2.69 20.10
N SER A 234 -14.00 3.44 21.01
CA SER A 234 -14.18 4.89 21.10
C SER A 234 -13.80 5.65 19.81
N GLY A 235 -12.98 5.02 18.97
CA GLY A 235 -12.49 5.61 17.72
C GLY A 235 -11.51 6.77 17.90
N GLN A 236 -10.91 6.94 19.07
CA GLN A 236 -10.03 8.07 19.39
C GLN A 236 -8.58 7.90 18.86
N GLN A 237 -8.27 6.75 18.24
CA GLN A 237 -6.96 6.51 17.65
C GLN A 237 -6.72 7.52 16.53
N LEU A 238 -5.72 8.38 16.72
CA LEU A 238 -5.28 9.37 15.73
C LEU A 238 -4.28 8.74 14.77
N ARG A 239 -4.48 8.95 13.47
CA ARG A 239 -3.67 8.33 12.41
C ARG A 239 -3.39 9.32 11.29
N SER A 240 -2.23 9.15 10.65
CA SER A 240 -2.03 9.65 9.29
C SER A 240 -2.74 8.74 8.30
N TRP A 241 -3.40 9.34 7.34
CA TRP A 241 -4.09 8.66 6.25
C TRP A 241 -3.55 9.13 4.90
N CYS A 242 -3.77 8.33 3.88
CA CYS A 242 -3.40 8.69 2.52
C CYS A 242 -4.40 8.09 1.53
N TYR A 243 -4.86 8.88 0.60
CA TYR A 243 -5.62 8.38 -0.54
C TYR A 243 -4.71 7.53 -1.43
N VAL A 244 -5.22 6.42 -1.95
CA VAL A 244 -4.39 5.44 -2.69
C VAL A 244 -3.66 6.05 -3.89
N VAL A 245 -4.28 7.00 -4.59
CA VAL A 245 -3.64 7.66 -5.73
C VAL A 245 -2.47 8.53 -5.27
N ASP A 246 -2.61 9.27 -4.16
CA ASP A 246 -1.50 10.04 -3.58
C ASP A 246 -0.39 9.12 -3.08
N ALA A 247 -0.75 7.97 -2.48
CA ALA A 247 0.23 6.97 -2.09
C ALA A 247 1.02 6.44 -3.30
N VAL A 248 0.34 6.14 -4.41
CA VAL A 248 0.99 5.69 -5.66
C VAL A 248 1.88 6.79 -6.25
N ARG A 249 1.42 8.05 -6.27
CA ARG A 249 2.26 9.19 -6.67
C ARG A 249 3.54 9.25 -5.85
N ALA A 250 3.41 9.16 -4.52
CA ALA A 250 4.56 9.15 -3.60
C ALA A 250 5.52 7.98 -3.87
N LEU A 251 4.97 6.76 -4.11
CA LEU A 251 5.79 5.59 -4.46
C LEU A 251 6.60 5.82 -5.74
N LEU A 252 6.03 6.48 -6.75
CA LEU A 252 6.73 6.82 -7.98
C LEU A 252 7.80 7.90 -7.77
N TYR A 253 7.57 8.88 -6.88
CA TYR A 253 8.62 9.81 -6.44
C TYR A 253 9.77 9.09 -5.75
N VAL A 254 9.48 8.18 -4.82
CA VAL A 254 10.49 7.35 -4.13
C VAL A 254 11.22 6.46 -5.14
N LEU A 255 10.51 5.81 -6.06
CA LEU A 255 11.11 4.97 -7.10
C LEU A 255 12.10 5.74 -7.96
N LEU A 256 11.73 6.94 -8.41
CA LEU A 256 12.48 7.67 -9.44
C LEU A 256 13.50 8.66 -8.89
N LYS A 257 13.28 9.19 -7.68
CA LYS A 257 14.14 10.23 -7.07
C LYS A 257 14.71 9.82 -5.70
N GLY A 258 14.22 8.73 -5.09
CA GLY A 258 14.70 8.28 -3.78
C GLY A 258 16.17 7.91 -3.81
N GLU A 259 16.86 8.19 -2.70
CA GLU A 259 18.25 7.79 -2.49
C GLU A 259 18.33 6.28 -2.19
N ARG A 260 19.37 5.65 -2.70
CA ARG A 260 19.63 4.22 -2.46
C ARG A 260 19.68 3.90 -0.98
N ALA A 261 19.07 2.78 -0.58
CA ALA A 261 18.97 2.28 0.79
C ALA A 261 18.24 3.24 1.76
N ALA A 262 17.53 4.23 1.24
CA ALA A 262 16.80 5.19 2.06
C ALA A 262 15.32 4.81 2.20
N ALA A 263 14.76 5.08 3.40
CA ALA A 263 13.34 4.97 3.69
C ALA A 263 12.66 6.34 3.61
N TYR A 264 11.39 6.34 3.22
CA TYR A 264 10.54 7.53 3.09
C TYR A 264 9.16 7.27 3.69
N ASN A 265 8.73 8.14 4.59
CA ASN A 265 7.36 8.14 5.09
C ASN A 265 6.40 8.61 4.00
N VAL A 266 5.35 7.82 3.75
CA VAL A 266 4.31 8.14 2.77
C VAL A 266 3.00 8.34 3.50
N ALA A 267 2.59 9.61 3.62
CA ALA A 267 1.35 10.05 4.22
C ALA A 267 0.91 11.40 3.61
N ASP A 268 -0.35 11.71 3.73
CA ASP A 268 -0.84 13.06 3.47
C ASP A 268 -0.75 13.88 4.77
N PRO A 269 0.11 14.91 4.84
CA PRO A 269 0.26 15.72 6.05
C PRO A 269 -1.03 16.45 6.46
N ASN A 270 -1.97 16.65 5.52
CA ASN A 270 -3.27 17.27 5.77
C ASN A 270 -4.36 16.26 6.16
N SER A 271 -4.04 14.95 6.12
CA SER A 271 -4.98 13.86 6.40
C SER A 271 -4.63 13.16 7.71
N VAL A 272 -4.66 13.93 8.81
CA VAL A 272 -4.46 13.44 10.18
C VAL A 272 -5.79 13.52 10.92
N PHE A 273 -6.43 12.37 11.13
CA PHE A 273 -7.73 12.31 11.78
C PHE A 273 -7.96 10.97 12.51
N THR A 274 -8.94 10.97 13.42
CA THR A 274 -9.28 9.80 14.22
C THR A 274 -10.18 8.82 13.44
N ILE A 275 -10.24 7.57 13.89
CA ILE A 275 -11.20 6.58 13.39
C ILE A 275 -12.64 7.09 13.52
N ARG A 276 -12.94 7.86 14.60
CA ARG A 276 -14.25 8.47 14.81
C ARG A 276 -14.56 9.51 13.73
N GLN A 277 -13.62 10.41 13.43
CA GLN A 277 -13.79 11.41 12.37
C GLN A 277 -13.96 10.76 11.00
N LEU A 278 -13.25 9.66 10.71
CA LEU A 278 -13.48 8.87 9.50
C LEU A 278 -14.91 8.34 9.43
N ALA A 279 -15.39 7.73 10.52
CA ALA A 279 -16.76 7.19 10.59
C ALA A 279 -17.81 8.27 10.40
N ASP A 280 -17.69 9.39 11.14
CA ASP A 280 -18.66 10.49 11.08
C ASP A 280 -18.69 11.11 9.67
N THR A 281 -17.53 11.32 9.02
CA THR A 281 -17.46 11.87 7.67
C THR A 281 -18.08 10.92 6.64
N LEU A 282 -17.75 9.63 6.68
CA LEU A 282 -18.33 8.65 5.76
C LEU A 282 -19.83 8.45 6.00
N ALA A 283 -20.29 8.53 7.25
CA ALA A 283 -21.72 8.47 7.56
C ALA A 283 -22.48 9.64 6.94
N VAL A 284 -21.96 10.85 7.05
CA VAL A 284 -22.55 12.04 6.40
C VAL A 284 -22.58 11.88 4.88
N LEU A 285 -21.45 11.49 4.28
CA LEU A 285 -21.35 11.30 2.83
C LEU A 285 -22.29 10.20 2.30
N GLY A 286 -22.46 9.13 3.07
CA GLY A 286 -23.30 7.98 2.69
C GLY A 286 -24.76 8.08 3.15
N GLY A 287 -25.17 9.16 3.82
CA GLY A 287 -26.52 9.32 4.38
C GLY A 287 -26.84 8.26 5.45
N LYS A 288 -25.87 7.90 6.28
CA LYS A 288 -25.97 6.88 7.34
C LYS A 288 -25.67 7.48 8.71
N ARG A 289 -25.80 6.67 9.76
CA ARG A 289 -25.44 7.02 11.14
C ARG A 289 -24.27 6.18 11.62
N VAL A 290 -23.56 6.69 12.60
CA VAL A 290 -22.56 5.91 13.33
C VAL A 290 -23.23 5.31 14.57
N VAL A 291 -23.16 3.99 14.70
CA VAL A 291 -23.68 3.23 15.86
C VAL A 291 -22.54 2.52 16.56
N MET A 292 -22.67 2.36 17.88
CA MET A 292 -21.67 1.62 18.67
C MET A 292 -21.94 0.13 18.60
N GLY A 293 -20.89 -0.65 18.45
CA GLY A 293 -20.92 -2.11 18.47
C GLY A 293 -19.79 -2.69 19.30
N GLU A 294 -19.75 -4.01 19.40
CA GLU A 294 -18.69 -4.72 20.13
C GLU A 294 -17.71 -5.38 19.16
N ALA A 295 -16.42 -5.29 19.49
CA ALA A 295 -15.38 -6.00 18.76
C ALA A 295 -15.36 -7.49 19.16
N SER A 296 -15.29 -8.38 18.18
CA SER A 296 -15.08 -9.81 18.40
C SER A 296 -13.71 -10.09 19.04
N ALA A 297 -13.51 -11.28 19.57
CA ALA A 297 -12.22 -11.70 20.13
C ALA A 297 -11.09 -11.62 19.10
N THR A 298 -11.33 -12.06 17.87
CA THR A 298 -10.36 -12.01 16.76
C THR A 298 -10.01 -10.57 16.40
N GLU A 299 -10.96 -9.65 16.37
CA GLU A 299 -10.70 -8.23 16.08
C GLU A 299 -9.88 -7.57 17.19
N LYS A 300 -10.14 -7.90 18.45
CA LYS A 300 -9.34 -7.43 19.59
C LYS A 300 -7.90 -7.93 19.50
N GLN A 301 -7.70 -9.20 19.16
CA GLN A 301 -6.39 -9.83 19.04
C GLN A 301 -5.58 -9.28 17.85
N GLY A 302 -6.23 -9.01 16.71
CA GLY A 302 -5.58 -8.45 15.52
C GLY A 302 -5.37 -6.93 15.56
N GLY A 303 -6.02 -6.24 16.52
CA GLY A 303 -5.96 -4.79 16.67
C GLY A 303 -4.56 -4.29 17.05
N THR A 304 -4.24 -3.03 16.67
CA THR A 304 -3.01 -2.38 17.12
C THR A 304 -3.21 -1.69 18.46
N PRO A 305 -2.27 -1.81 19.42
CA PRO A 305 -2.30 -1.09 20.69
C PRO A 305 -1.97 0.40 20.53
N ILE A 306 -1.38 0.80 19.40
CA ILE A 306 -0.92 2.16 19.15
C ILE A 306 -2.12 3.11 19.07
N THR A 307 -2.13 4.17 19.87
CA THR A 307 -3.20 5.17 19.91
C THR A 307 -2.90 6.39 19.05
N LEU A 308 -1.64 6.72 18.88
CA LEU A 308 -1.15 7.86 18.09
C LEU A 308 -0.09 7.37 17.09
N ALA A 309 -0.34 7.58 15.80
CA ALA A 309 0.60 7.26 14.73
C ALA A 309 0.45 8.28 13.60
N THR A 310 1.19 9.35 13.68
CA THR A 310 1.34 10.37 12.65
C THR A 310 2.73 10.34 12.06
N PHE A 311 2.89 10.86 10.85
CA PHE A 311 4.14 10.73 10.08
C PHE A 311 4.66 12.09 9.69
N ASN A 312 5.90 12.38 10.02
CA ASN A 312 6.66 13.44 9.39
C ASN A 312 7.02 13.02 7.95
N THR A 313 6.67 13.83 6.98
CA THR A 313 6.86 13.55 5.54
C THR A 313 7.87 14.49 4.88
N GLU A 314 8.65 15.26 5.63
CA GLU A 314 9.63 16.22 5.10
C GLU A 314 10.61 15.58 4.12
N ARG A 315 11.06 14.36 4.40
CA ARG A 315 11.99 13.65 3.53
C ARG A 315 11.39 13.37 2.15
N LEU A 316 10.13 12.98 2.10
CA LEU A 316 9.39 12.79 0.84
C LEU A 316 9.17 14.12 0.13
N GLN A 317 8.81 15.18 0.86
CA GLN A 317 8.61 16.53 0.30
C GLN A 317 9.89 17.09 -0.33
N ARG A 318 11.07 16.77 0.20
CA ARG A 318 12.36 17.17 -0.40
C ARG A 318 12.61 16.54 -1.78
N LEU A 319 11.91 15.46 -2.15
CA LEU A 319 11.92 14.92 -3.51
C LEU A 319 11.07 15.75 -4.48
N GLY A 320 10.34 16.76 -3.97
CA GLY A 320 9.41 17.61 -4.72
C GLY A 320 7.98 17.11 -4.68
N PHE A 321 7.65 16.14 -3.83
CA PHE A 321 6.28 15.63 -3.69
C PHE A 321 5.40 16.61 -2.92
N THR A 322 4.19 16.86 -3.45
CA THR A 322 3.15 17.68 -2.82
C THR A 322 1.81 17.00 -2.91
N ILE A 323 0.92 17.28 -1.98
CA ILE A 323 -0.47 16.78 -1.98
C ILE A 323 -1.43 17.95 -2.01
N GLU A 324 -2.39 17.90 -2.93
CA GLU A 324 -3.46 18.88 -3.08
C GLU A 324 -4.82 18.30 -2.69
N GLY A 325 -5.78 19.21 -2.45
CA GLY A 325 -7.15 18.85 -2.08
C GLY A 325 -7.31 18.42 -0.62
N THR A 326 -8.55 18.27 -0.19
CA THR A 326 -8.90 17.89 1.17
C THR A 326 -9.13 16.39 1.30
N TRP A 327 -8.89 15.83 2.48
CA TRP A 327 -9.15 14.42 2.74
C TRP A 327 -10.66 14.07 2.65
N GLN A 328 -11.55 15.02 2.92
CA GLN A 328 -13.00 14.84 2.78
C GLN A 328 -13.39 14.65 1.30
N GLU A 329 -12.81 15.44 0.39
CA GLU A 329 -13.02 15.26 -1.06
C GLU A 329 -12.52 13.92 -1.54
N LYS A 330 -11.35 13.49 -1.07
CA LYS A 330 -10.76 12.18 -1.41
C LYS A 330 -11.58 11.00 -0.85
N LEU A 331 -12.14 11.14 0.35
CA LEU A 331 -13.09 10.15 0.89
C LEU A 331 -14.38 10.10 0.09
N ARG A 332 -14.91 11.25 -0.34
CA ARG A 332 -16.09 11.30 -1.21
C ARG A 332 -15.82 10.60 -2.54
N LYS A 333 -14.71 10.89 -3.23
CA LYS A 333 -14.29 10.19 -4.45
C LYS A 333 -14.17 8.68 -4.23
N THR A 334 -13.59 8.28 -3.09
CA THR A 334 -13.45 6.85 -2.73
C THR A 334 -14.82 6.17 -2.57
N LEU A 335 -15.76 6.82 -1.87
CA LEU A 335 -17.11 6.30 -1.68
C LEU A 335 -17.86 6.22 -3.01
N GLU A 336 -17.87 7.30 -3.80
CA GLU A 336 -18.52 7.35 -5.12
C GLU A 336 -18.02 6.24 -6.04
N ALA A 337 -16.69 6.04 -6.10
CA ALA A 337 -16.09 5.00 -6.92
C ALA A 337 -16.32 3.57 -6.40
N TYR A 338 -16.72 3.41 -5.13
CA TYR A 338 -16.98 2.10 -4.55
C TYR A 338 -18.45 1.68 -4.70
N ILE A 339 -19.40 2.63 -4.64
CA ILE A 339 -20.85 2.31 -4.68
C ILE A 339 -21.43 2.30 -6.10
N HIS A 340 -20.70 2.78 -7.10
CA HIS A 340 -21.05 2.81 -8.52
C HIS A 340 -20.15 1.91 -9.37
#